data_6e1a2974f6251501194a325c8f4c3a0d
#
_entry.id   6e1a2974f6251501194a325c8f4c3a0d
#
_cell.length_a   1.000
_cell.length_b   1.000
_cell.length_c   1.000
_cell.angle_alpha   90.00
_cell.angle_beta   90.00
_cell.angle_gamma   90.00
#
_symmetry.space_group_name_H-M   'P 1'
#
loop_
_entity.id
_entity.type
_entity.pdbx_description
1 polymer ?
#
loop_
_entity_poly.entity_id
_entity_poly.type
_entity_poly.pdbx_seq_one_letter_code
_entity_poly.pdbx_strand_id
1 'polypeptide(L)'
;MTVEQIIQESVKEFKQQQARARRNHIRKLIDYYCGSNTSNYISQYFDADAFREVPCYEANFTKRFINKMSRIYTVGANRNVGNAYSNLTVMKDSRMKHVERMTRLIGSVATQVVFIDGDMPHFDYRPVYYFDVHLGSNPFKPEAITYPILMNSDDVSYADKLKYAYWDKGIYALYDEDGNILEEYEHGYGVLPFVFTHRENQLDSFFVDGADDIVSCNEHVNITMTELQLGLRFQMFGQPYVTGL
;
A
#
# COMPACT_ATOMS: atom_id res chain seq x y z
N MET A 1 -23.80 -5.59 18.88
CA MET A 1 -22.41 -6.05 19.14
C MET A 1 -21.74 -5.00 20.01
N THR A 2 -21.01 -5.39 21.04
CA THR A 2 -20.17 -4.46 21.79
C THR A 2 -18.92 -4.16 20.99
N VAL A 3 -18.24 -3.02 21.26
CA VAL A 3 -16.98 -2.65 20.58
C VAL A 3 -15.93 -3.75 20.75
N GLU A 4 -15.85 -4.36 21.93
CA GLU A 4 -14.97 -5.52 22.17
C GLU A 4 -15.25 -6.71 21.25
N GLN A 5 -16.52 -7.04 21.02
CA GLN A 5 -16.91 -8.13 20.10
C GLN A 5 -16.51 -7.80 18.66
N ILE A 6 -16.71 -6.54 18.23
CA ILE A 6 -16.32 -6.08 16.89
C ILE A 6 -14.80 -6.15 16.73
N ILE A 7 -14.05 -5.70 17.73
CA ILE A 7 -12.58 -5.74 17.72
C ILE A 7 -12.06 -7.18 17.67
N GLN A 8 -12.61 -8.07 18.50
CA GLN A 8 -12.21 -9.49 18.47
C GLN A 8 -12.51 -10.15 17.13
N GLU A 9 -13.63 -9.81 16.51
CA GLU A 9 -13.96 -10.28 15.17
C GLU A 9 -13.02 -9.68 14.13
N SER A 10 -12.70 -8.39 14.22
CA SER A 10 -11.72 -7.69 13.37
C SER A 10 -10.33 -8.31 13.44
N VAL A 11 -9.83 -8.62 14.65
CA VAL A 11 -8.55 -9.31 14.86
C VAL A 11 -8.58 -10.68 14.20
N LYS A 12 -9.69 -11.41 14.35
CA LYS A 12 -9.87 -12.74 13.77
C LYS A 12 -9.87 -12.67 12.23
N GLU A 13 -10.58 -11.71 11.65
CA GLU A 13 -10.62 -11.47 10.20
C GLU A 13 -9.27 -10.99 9.68
N PHE A 14 -8.60 -10.11 10.40
CA PHE A 14 -7.27 -9.61 10.05
C PHE A 14 -6.20 -10.71 10.05
N LYS A 15 -6.36 -11.72 10.90
CA LYS A 15 -5.53 -12.93 10.93
C LYS A 15 -5.89 -13.94 9.83
N GLN A 16 -6.98 -13.76 9.09
CA GLN A 16 -7.37 -14.65 8.01
C GLN A 16 -6.36 -14.69 6.88
N GLN A 17 -6.23 -15.84 6.25
CA GLN A 17 -5.26 -16.07 5.18
C GLN A 17 -5.44 -15.10 4.00
N GLN A 18 -6.68 -14.78 3.63
CA GLN A 18 -6.99 -13.86 2.53
C GLN A 18 -6.53 -12.43 2.81
N ALA A 19 -6.78 -11.92 4.03
CA ALA A 19 -6.34 -10.59 4.43
C ALA A 19 -4.80 -10.48 4.47
N ARG A 20 -4.11 -11.54 4.91
CA ARG A 20 -2.65 -11.61 4.86
C ARG A 20 -2.12 -11.65 3.44
N ALA A 21 -2.73 -12.46 2.57
CA ALA A 21 -2.35 -12.55 1.16
C ALA A 21 -2.47 -11.20 0.47
N ARG A 22 -3.60 -10.48 0.67
CA ARG A 22 -3.81 -9.14 0.13
C ARG A 22 -2.76 -8.15 0.64
N ARG A 23 -2.44 -8.14 1.92
CA ARG A 23 -1.41 -7.24 2.47
C ARG A 23 -0.02 -7.54 1.93
N ASN A 24 0.35 -8.80 1.80
CA ASN A 24 1.62 -9.19 1.20
C ASN A 24 1.67 -8.79 -0.28
N HIS A 25 0.56 -8.92 -0.97
CA HIS A 25 0.42 -8.48 -2.35
C HIS A 25 0.60 -6.96 -2.49
N ILE A 26 -0.11 -6.16 -1.68
CA ILE A 26 0.06 -4.70 -1.63
C ILE A 26 1.52 -4.32 -1.34
N ARG A 27 2.18 -5.03 -0.40
CA ARG A 27 3.60 -4.82 -0.10
C ARG A 27 4.46 -5.02 -1.34
N LYS A 28 4.27 -6.12 -2.09
CA LYS A 28 5.00 -6.38 -3.34
C LYS A 28 4.82 -5.23 -4.35
N LEU A 29 3.60 -4.75 -4.55
CA LEU A 29 3.32 -3.62 -5.45
C LEU A 29 4.07 -2.35 -5.01
N ILE A 30 4.05 -2.04 -3.71
CA ILE A 30 4.74 -0.87 -3.14
C ILE A 30 6.26 -1.03 -3.26
N ASP A 31 6.80 -2.21 -2.98
CA ASP A 31 8.24 -2.50 -3.11
C ASP A 31 8.72 -2.26 -4.55
N TYR A 32 7.98 -2.73 -5.56
CA TYR A 32 8.29 -2.46 -6.97
C TYR A 32 8.17 -0.98 -7.32
N TYR A 33 7.22 -0.26 -6.76
CA TYR A 33 7.11 1.20 -6.96
C TYR A 33 8.25 1.96 -6.31
N CYS A 34 8.63 1.61 -5.09
CA CYS A 34 9.73 2.24 -4.37
C CYS A 34 11.11 1.82 -4.92
N GLY A 35 11.22 0.65 -5.53
CA GLY A 35 12.49 0.00 -5.90
C GLY A 35 13.18 -0.60 -4.68
N SER A 36 12.41 -1.07 -3.71
CA SER A 36 12.91 -1.74 -2.50
C SER A 36 12.61 -3.25 -2.58
N ASN A 37 13.47 -4.07 -2.03
CA ASN A 37 13.32 -5.54 -1.98
C ASN A 37 13.13 -6.24 -3.34
N THR A 38 13.31 -5.57 -4.47
CA THR A 38 13.11 -6.15 -5.81
C THR A 38 14.07 -7.29 -6.07
N SER A 39 15.31 -7.19 -5.62
CA SER A 39 16.30 -8.27 -5.70
C SER A 39 15.84 -9.55 -4.99
N ASN A 40 15.15 -9.43 -3.87
CA ASN A 40 14.64 -10.59 -3.12
C ASN A 40 13.54 -11.33 -3.92
N TYR A 41 12.68 -10.60 -4.65
CA TYR A 41 11.68 -11.22 -5.51
C TYR A 41 12.33 -11.89 -6.73
N ILE A 42 13.30 -11.23 -7.35
CA ILE A 42 14.02 -11.75 -8.52
C ILE A 42 14.86 -12.98 -8.14
N SER A 43 15.53 -12.95 -6.98
CA SER A 43 16.40 -14.06 -6.53
C SER A 43 15.68 -15.39 -6.37
N GLN A 44 14.37 -15.38 -6.16
CA GLN A 44 13.57 -16.60 -6.02
C GLN A 44 13.51 -17.44 -7.31
N TYR A 45 13.83 -16.85 -8.46
CA TYR A 45 13.81 -17.53 -9.76
C TYR A 45 15.15 -18.17 -10.12
N PHE A 46 16.19 -18.00 -9.29
CA PHE A 46 17.54 -18.46 -9.59
C PHE A 46 18.11 -19.27 -8.42
N ASP A 47 19.07 -20.14 -8.74
CA ASP A 47 19.83 -20.82 -7.70
C ASP A 47 20.75 -19.86 -6.94
N ALA A 48 20.89 -20.06 -5.63
CA ALA A 48 21.65 -19.17 -4.75
C ALA A 48 23.11 -18.97 -5.21
N ASP A 49 23.71 -19.97 -5.87
CA ASP A 49 25.10 -19.90 -6.35
C ASP A 49 25.24 -19.01 -7.58
N ALA A 50 24.23 -18.91 -8.44
CA ALA A 50 24.24 -18.03 -9.61
C ALA A 50 24.31 -16.55 -9.23
N PHE A 51 23.72 -16.17 -8.09
CA PHE A 51 23.69 -14.78 -7.63
C PHE A 51 24.96 -14.28 -6.93
N ARG A 52 25.83 -15.19 -6.50
CA ARG A 52 27.10 -14.77 -5.87
C ARG A 52 28.01 -14.03 -6.85
N GLU A 53 27.84 -14.27 -8.12
CA GLU A 53 28.74 -13.76 -9.15
C GLU A 53 28.20 -12.58 -9.96
N VAL A 54 26.88 -12.45 -10.08
CA VAL A 54 26.25 -11.40 -10.89
C VAL A 54 25.13 -10.73 -10.10
N PRO A 55 25.15 -9.40 -9.93
CA PRO A 55 24.07 -8.68 -9.28
C PRO A 55 22.78 -8.74 -10.10
N CYS A 56 21.62 -8.75 -9.43
CA CYS A 56 20.33 -8.64 -10.10
C CYS A 56 20.25 -7.36 -10.92
N TYR A 57 19.66 -7.45 -12.10
CA TYR A 57 19.23 -6.26 -12.83
C TYR A 57 17.98 -5.69 -12.18
N GLU A 58 18.01 -4.40 -11.83
CA GLU A 58 16.92 -3.72 -11.13
C GLU A 58 16.55 -2.43 -11.86
N ALA A 59 15.60 -2.52 -12.80
CA ALA A 59 15.00 -1.34 -13.41
C ALA A 59 13.62 -1.09 -12.79
N ASN A 60 13.36 0.14 -12.38
CA ASN A 60 12.07 0.54 -11.83
C ASN A 60 11.17 1.17 -12.90
N PHE A 61 10.57 0.34 -13.74
CA PHE A 61 9.59 0.76 -14.73
C PHE A 61 8.23 1.04 -14.08
N THR A 62 7.86 0.29 -13.04
CA THR A 62 6.59 0.47 -12.31
C THR A 62 6.39 1.92 -11.89
N LYS A 63 7.38 2.51 -11.22
CA LYS A 63 7.33 3.91 -10.78
C LYS A 63 7.16 4.88 -11.95
N ARG A 64 7.87 4.64 -13.04
CA ARG A 64 7.81 5.50 -14.24
C ARG A 64 6.42 5.46 -14.87
N PHE A 65 5.82 4.28 -15.03
CA PHE A 65 4.50 4.13 -15.61
C PHE A 65 3.41 4.71 -14.70
N ILE A 66 3.39 4.37 -13.43
CA ILE A 66 2.41 4.91 -12.47
C ILE A 66 2.48 6.42 -12.40
N ASN A 67 3.68 7.01 -12.33
CA ASN A 67 3.83 8.46 -12.31
C ASN A 67 3.37 9.13 -13.62
N LYS A 68 3.59 8.48 -14.76
CA LYS A 68 3.16 9.00 -16.07
C LYS A 68 1.64 8.91 -16.27
N MET A 69 1.00 7.89 -15.71
CA MET A 69 -0.45 7.69 -15.76
C MET A 69 -1.20 8.61 -14.79
N SER A 70 -0.57 9.02 -13.68
CA SER A 70 -1.19 9.85 -12.64
C SER A 70 -1.12 11.33 -13.02
N ARG A 71 -2.17 11.83 -13.68
CA ARG A 71 -2.19 13.17 -14.27
C ARG A 71 -3.28 14.09 -13.75
N ILE A 72 -4.21 13.62 -12.92
CA ILE A 72 -5.38 14.38 -12.46
C ILE A 72 -4.93 15.65 -11.73
N TYR A 73 -3.94 15.53 -10.84
CA TYR A 73 -3.43 16.65 -10.05
C TYR A 73 -2.16 17.30 -10.63
N THR A 74 -1.91 17.16 -11.94
CA THR A 74 -0.71 17.73 -12.58
C THR A 74 -0.83 19.24 -12.74
N VAL A 75 -2.03 19.72 -13.01
CA VAL A 75 -2.34 21.15 -13.23
C VAL A 75 -2.86 21.83 -11.95
N GLY A 76 -3.09 21.04 -10.90
CA GLY A 76 -3.77 21.49 -9.69
C GLY A 76 -5.28 21.33 -9.79
N ALA A 77 -5.94 21.25 -8.65
CA ALA A 77 -7.39 21.13 -8.55
C ALA A 77 -8.03 22.47 -8.17
N ASN A 78 -9.04 22.87 -8.92
CA ASN A 78 -9.88 24.00 -8.53
C ASN A 78 -10.95 23.49 -7.55
N ARG A 79 -10.87 23.96 -6.29
CA ARG A 79 -11.78 23.53 -5.22
C ARG A 79 -12.79 24.63 -4.96
N ASN A 80 -14.04 24.41 -5.33
CA ASN A 80 -15.13 25.30 -4.98
C ASN A 80 -15.72 24.88 -3.62
N VAL A 81 -15.06 25.24 -2.55
CA VAL A 81 -15.55 25.16 -1.17
C VAL A 81 -15.96 26.55 -0.73
N GLY A 82 -17.02 26.67 0.06
CA GLY A 82 -17.50 28.00 0.51
C GLY A 82 -16.35 28.84 1.11
N ASN A 83 -16.44 30.14 0.99
CA ASN A 83 -15.34 31.09 1.35
C ASN A 83 -14.77 30.86 2.75
N ALA A 84 -15.59 30.40 3.70
CA ALA A 84 -15.16 30.07 5.06
C ALA A 84 -14.14 28.91 5.13
N TYR A 85 -14.12 28.03 4.11
CA TYR A 85 -13.29 26.84 4.11
C TYR A 85 -12.17 26.86 3.05
N SER A 86 -12.11 27.92 2.23
CA SER A 86 -11.14 28.02 1.13
C SER A 86 -9.70 27.92 1.62
N ASN A 87 -9.38 28.57 2.75
CA ASN A 87 -8.04 28.54 3.34
C ASN A 87 -7.67 27.18 3.94
N LEU A 88 -8.65 26.36 4.34
CA LEU A 88 -8.43 25.04 4.95
C LEU A 88 -7.97 23.98 3.94
N THR A 89 -8.18 24.26 2.64
CA THR A 89 -7.88 23.32 1.55
C THR A 89 -6.69 23.73 0.69
N VAL A 90 -5.98 24.77 1.07
CA VAL A 90 -4.78 25.25 0.35
C VAL A 90 -3.66 24.21 0.40
N MET A 91 -2.90 24.08 -0.69
CA MET A 91 -1.70 23.23 -0.82
C MET A 91 -1.89 21.73 -0.63
N LYS A 92 -3.04 21.18 -0.98
CA LYS A 92 -3.31 19.71 -0.85
C LYS A 92 -3.03 18.89 -2.12
N ASP A 93 -2.66 19.53 -3.23
CA ASP A 93 -2.49 18.82 -4.51
C ASP A 93 -1.35 17.80 -4.51
N SER A 94 -0.26 18.07 -3.81
CA SER A 94 0.85 17.11 -3.70
C SER A 94 0.42 15.83 -2.96
N ARG A 95 -0.37 15.95 -1.90
CA ARG A 95 -0.93 14.83 -1.15
C ARG A 95 -1.92 14.05 -2.02
N MET A 96 -2.84 14.76 -2.68
CA MET A 96 -3.83 14.13 -3.56
C MET A 96 -3.17 13.45 -4.76
N LYS A 97 -2.11 14.03 -5.32
CA LYS A 97 -1.31 13.40 -6.36
C LYS A 97 -0.66 12.11 -5.87
N HIS A 98 -0.22 12.07 -4.62
CA HIS A 98 0.30 10.85 -4.02
C HIS A 98 -0.80 9.80 -3.83
N VAL A 99 -1.97 10.19 -3.32
CA VAL A 99 -3.14 9.31 -3.21
C VAL A 99 -3.52 8.74 -4.59
N GLU A 100 -3.57 9.56 -5.64
CA GLU A 100 -3.84 9.11 -7.02
C GLU A 100 -2.84 8.03 -7.46
N ARG A 101 -1.54 8.25 -7.25
CA ARG A 101 -0.50 7.28 -7.61
C ARG A 101 -0.67 5.95 -6.88
N MET A 102 -0.91 6.03 -5.57
CA MET A 102 -1.13 4.82 -4.77
C MET A 102 -2.42 4.11 -5.15
N THR A 103 -3.50 4.83 -5.41
CA THR A 103 -4.74 4.23 -5.91
C THR A 103 -4.54 3.49 -7.24
N ARG A 104 -3.76 4.08 -8.17
CA ARG A 104 -3.43 3.39 -9.43
C ARG A 104 -2.54 2.18 -9.23
N LEU A 105 -1.66 2.21 -8.24
CA LEU A 105 -0.74 1.12 -7.95
C LEU A 105 -1.43 -0.05 -7.24
N ILE A 106 -2.16 0.22 -6.16
CA ILE A 106 -2.68 -0.82 -5.26
C ILE A 106 -4.19 -1.07 -5.39
N GLY A 107 -4.85 -0.34 -6.28
CA GLY A 107 -6.28 -0.52 -6.61
C GLY A 107 -7.23 0.25 -5.69
N SER A 108 -7.08 0.13 -4.38
CA SER A 108 -7.95 0.77 -3.39
C SER A 108 -7.14 1.42 -2.28
N VAL A 109 -7.43 2.68 -1.97
CA VAL A 109 -6.77 3.48 -0.92
C VAL A 109 -7.82 4.11 -0.03
N ALA A 110 -7.65 4.01 1.28
CA ALA A 110 -8.39 4.78 2.26
C ALA A 110 -7.60 6.05 2.59
N THR A 111 -8.27 7.19 2.61
CA THR A 111 -7.66 8.46 3.01
C THR A 111 -8.41 9.01 4.22
N GLN A 112 -7.74 9.04 5.36
CA GLN A 112 -8.27 9.67 6.56
C GLN A 112 -8.26 11.18 6.41
N VAL A 113 -9.37 11.84 6.71
CA VAL A 113 -9.49 13.29 6.75
C VAL A 113 -9.41 13.71 8.21
N VAL A 114 -8.35 14.42 8.58
CA VAL A 114 -8.10 14.88 9.94
C VAL A 114 -8.13 16.39 9.95
N PHE A 115 -8.91 16.97 10.87
CA PHE A 115 -8.85 18.40 11.13
C PHE A 115 -7.75 18.68 12.15
N ILE A 116 -6.81 19.53 11.80
CA ILE A 116 -5.74 19.97 12.70
C ILE A 116 -6.09 21.39 13.14
N ASP A 117 -6.36 21.55 14.43
CA ASP A 117 -6.56 22.83 15.08
C ASP A 117 -5.22 23.41 15.54
N GLY A 118 -5.05 24.73 15.45
CA GLY A 118 -3.82 25.41 15.82
C GLY A 118 -3.78 26.83 15.22
N ASP A 119 -2.60 27.44 15.18
CA ASP A 119 -2.39 28.79 14.64
C ASP A 119 -2.83 28.92 13.17
N MET A 120 -2.77 27.80 12.41
CA MET A 120 -3.27 27.70 11.04
C MET A 120 -4.15 26.47 10.89
N PRO A 121 -5.43 26.54 11.23
CA PRO A 121 -6.34 25.40 11.12
C PRO A 121 -6.41 24.87 9.68
N HIS A 122 -6.31 23.55 9.50
CA HIS A 122 -6.38 22.95 8.18
C HIS A 122 -6.81 21.49 8.24
N PHE A 123 -7.27 20.97 7.09
CA PHE A 123 -7.45 19.54 6.92
C PHE A 123 -6.15 18.86 6.48
N ASP A 124 -5.80 17.75 7.11
CA ASP A 124 -4.74 16.86 6.65
C ASP A 124 -5.35 15.59 6.06
N TYR A 125 -4.70 15.06 5.01
CA TYR A 125 -5.11 13.85 4.30
C TYR A 125 -4.06 12.78 4.52
N ARG A 126 -4.41 11.74 5.26
CA ARG A 126 -3.51 10.63 5.64
C ARG A 126 -3.90 9.37 4.88
N PRO A 127 -3.18 9.01 3.82
CA PRO A 127 -3.48 7.78 3.09
C PRO A 127 -3.11 6.55 3.91
N VAL A 128 -3.98 5.55 3.87
CA VAL A 128 -3.81 4.25 4.49
C VAL A 128 -3.88 3.20 3.39
N TYR A 129 -2.87 2.32 3.33
CA TYR A 129 -2.73 1.33 2.26
C TYR A 129 -3.08 -0.08 2.72
N TYR A 130 -2.70 -0.41 3.96
CA TYR A 130 -2.94 -1.72 4.57
C TYR A 130 -4.14 -1.61 5.50
N PHE A 131 -5.34 -1.82 4.96
CA PHE A 131 -6.56 -1.71 5.76
C PHE A 131 -7.54 -2.80 5.43
N ASP A 132 -8.43 -3.08 6.36
CA ASP A 132 -9.61 -3.92 6.20
C ASP A 132 -10.85 -3.09 6.49
N VAL A 133 -11.98 -3.45 5.87
CA VAL A 133 -13.24 -2.74 6.04
C VAL A 133 -14.30 -3.67 6.58
N HIS A 134 -15.14 -3.15 7.47
CA HIS A 134 -16.32 -3.84 7.93
C HIS A 134 -17.51 -3.33 7.13
N LEU A 135 -18.10 -4.23 6.37
CA LEU A 135 -19.22 -3.95 5.49
C LEU A 135 -20.52 -4.30 6.21
N GLY A 136 -21.45 -3.36 6.22
CA GLY A 136 -22.80 -3.61 6.71
C GLY A 136 -23.69 -4.21 5.64
N SER A 137 -24.93 -3.74 5.56
CA SER A 137 -25.88 -4.19 4.56
C SER A 137 -25.53 -3.78 3.12
N ASN A 138 -24.70 -2.75 2.96
CA ASN A 138 -24.24 -2.27 1.65
C ASN A 138 -22.78 -2.71 1.44
N PRO A 139 -22.51 -3.63 0.46
CA PRO A 139 -21.16 -4.15 0.23
C PRO A 139 -20.16 -3.12 -0.30
N PHE A 140 -20.62 -1.95 -0.74
CA PHE A 140 -19.78 -0.88 -1.28
C PHE A 140 -19.57 0.29 -0.31
N LYS A 141 -20.22 0.25 0.85
CA LYS A 141 -20.15 1.32 1.85
C LYS A 141 -19.67 0.79 3.19
N PRO A 142 -18.41 0.96 3.54
CA PRO A 142 -17.89 0.53 4.83
C PRO A 142 -18.57 1.25 5.99
N GLU A 143 -18.85 0.49 7.05
CA GLU A 143 -19.35 1.02 8.33
C GLU A 143 -18.19 1.29 9.29
N ALA A 144 -17.12 0.51 9.18
CA ALA A 144 -15.90 0.71 9.96
C ALA A 144 -14.66 0.31 9.15
N ILE A 145 -13.50 0.77 9.60
CA ILE A 145 -12.18 0.47 9.05
C ILE A 145 -11.21 0.07 10.15
N THR A 146 -10.36 -0.89 9.83
CA THR A 146 -9.27 -1.35 10.68
C THR A 146 -7.96 -1.30 9.92
N TYR A 147 -6.90 -0.79 10.52
CA TYR A 147 -5.57 -0.77 9.91
C TYR A 147 -4.45 -0.83 10.94
N PRO A 148 -3.29 -1.42 10.59
CA PRO A 148 -2.13 -1.43 11.45
C PRO A 148 -1.49 -0.05 11.53
N ILE A 149 -1.08 0.36 12.72
CA ILE A 149 -0.22 1.53 12.93
C ILE A 149 1.21 1.06 12.74
N LEU A 150 1.79 1.39 11.57
CA LEU A 150 3.18 1.11 11.27
C LEU A 150 4.04 2.18 11.96
N MET A 151 4.67 1.81 13.05
CA MET A 151 5.71 2.65 13.65
C MET A 151 7.03 2.39 12.92
N ASN A 152 7.95 3.36 12.92
CA ASN A 152 9.18 3.34 12.11
C ASN A 152 9.92 2.00 12.17
N SER A 153 10.27 1.51 10.98
CA SER A 153 10.77 0.16 10.70
C SER A 153 12.19 -0.17 11.16
N ASP A 154 12.87 0.75 11.83
CA ASP A 154 14.27 0.55 12.23
C ASP A 154 14.44 -0.32 13.48
N ASP A 155 13.34 -0.67 14.14
CA ASP A 155 13.34 -1.54 15.32
C ASP A 155 12.85 -2.94 14.95
N VAL A 156 13.78 -3.87 14.79
CA VAL A 156 13.50 -5.29 14.45
C VAL A 156 12.65 -6.00 15.53
N SER A 157 12.54 -5.41 16.73
CA SER A 157 11.66 -5.92 17.80
C SER A 157 10.17 -5.61 17.59
N TYR A 158 9.81 -4.95 16.51
CA TYR A 158 8.47 -4.43 16.26
C TYR A 158 7.45 -5.46 15.75
N ALA A 159 7.89 -6.60 15.25
CA ALA A 159 6.98 -7.67 14.81
C ALA A 159 6.03 -8.12 15.93
N ASP A 160 6.47 -8.02 17.19
CA ASP A 160 5.71 -8.44 18.37
C ASP A 160 4.85 -7.34 19.00
N LYS A 161 4.78 -6.15 18.40
CA LYS A 161 4.08 -4.98 18.99
C LYS A 161 3.25 -4.17 18.00
N LEU A 162 2.71 -4.79 16.96
CA LEU A 162 1.81 -4.11 16.04
C LEU A 162 0.55 -3.67 16.80
N LYS A 163 0.23 -2.39 16.67
CA LYS A 163 -1.03 -1.84 17.16
C LYS A 163 -1.95 -1.62 15.97
N TYR A 164 -3.24 -1.76 16.21
CA TYR A 164 -4.27 -1.60 15.19
C TYR A 164 -5.23 -0.51 15.60
N ALA A 165 -5.56 0.35 14.64
CA ALA A 165 -6.58 1.36 14.81
C ALA A 165 -7.89 0.86 14.22
N TYR A 166 -8.97 1.00 14.97
CA TYR A 166 -10.35 0.81 14.56
C TYR A 166 -11.07 2.14 14.56
N TRP A 167 -11.85 2.40 13.52
CA TRP A 167 -12.70 3.57 13.39
C TRP A 167 -14.06 3.17 12.87
N ASP A 168 -15.11 3.71 13.47
CA ASP A 168 -16.45 3.69 12.95
C ASP A 168 -17.05 5.11 12.89
N LYS A 169 -18.36 5.26 12.92
CA LYS A 169 -19.03 6.57 12.87
C LYS A 169 -18.92 7.38 14.15
N GLY A 170 -18.64 6.75 15.27
CA GLY A 170 -18.68 7.37 16.60
C GLY A 170 -17.41 7.13 17.41
N ILE A 171 -16.76 5.99 17.22
CA ILE A 171 -15.73 5.47 18.11
C ILE A 171 -14.41 5.30 17.37
N TYR A 172 -13.34 5.66 18.06
CA TYR A 172 -11.99 5.24 17.77
C TYR A 172 -11.51 4.28 18.85
N ALA A 173 -10.88 3.20 18.46
CA ALA A 173 -10.21 2.29 19.38
C ALA A 173 -8.83 1.91 18.87
N LEU A 174 -7.86 1.88 19.77
CA LEU A 174 -6.52 1.35 19.55
C LEU A 174 -6.39 0.03 20.30
N TYR A 175 -5.96 -1.02 19.64
CA TYR A 175 -5.82 -2.33 20.25
C TYR A 175 -4.50 -3.03 19.80
N ASP A 176 -4.11 -4.04 20.57
CA ASP A 176 -2.93 -4.86 20.31
C ASP A 176 -3.26 -6.06 19.41
N GLU A 177 -2.26 -6.89 19.12
CA GLU A 177 -2.41 -8.11 18.32
C GLU A 177 -3.31 -9.18 18.95
N ASP A 178 -3.48 -9.12 20.27
CA ASP A 178 -4.32 -10.04 21.02
C ASP A 178 -5.78 -9.58 21.11
N GLY A 179 -6.04 -8.34 20.65
CA GLY A 179 -7.36 -7.73 20.67
C GLY A 179 -7.70 -7.02 21.99
N ASN A 180 -6.69 -6.76 22.83
CA ASN A 180 -6.90 -5.95 24.02
C ASN A 180 -6.96 -4.48 23.65
N ILE A 181 -7.99 -3.78 24.11
CA ILE A 181 -8.16 -2.35 23.88
C ILE A 181 -7.15 -1.59 24.73
N LEU A 182 -6.32 -0.78 24.08
CA LEU A 182 -5.32 0.09 24.71
C LEU A 182 -5.88 1.49 24.95
N GLU A 183 -6.64 2.01 24.00
CA GLU A 183 -7.28 3.31 24.04
C GLU A 183 -8.64 3.24 23.33
N GLU A 184 -9.63 3.92 23.87
CA GLU A 184 -10.96 4.06 23.27
C GLU A 184 -11.52 5.44 23.58
N TYR A 185 -12.08 6.13 22.57
CA TYR A 185 -12.80 7.38 22.78
C TYR A 185 -13.83 7.64 21.69
N GLU A 186 -14.84 8.40 22.04
CA GLU A 186 -15.82 8.92 21.09
C GLU A 186 -15.24 10.15 20.37
N HIS A 187 -15.21 10.12 19.03
CA HIS A 187 -14.63 11.21 18.24
C HIS A 187 -15.63 12.27 17.77
N GLY A 188 -16.92 12.06 17.97
CA GLY A 188 -17.95 13.06 17.73
C GLY A 188 -18.22 13.49 16.29
N TYR A 189 -17.57 12.89 15.28
CA TYR A 189 -17.76 13.27 13.86
C TYR A 189 -19.12 12.83 13.31
N GLY A 190 -19.74 11.80 13.87
CA GLY A 190 -21.01 11.23 13.39
C GLY A 190 -20.93 10.54 12.02
N VAL A 191 -19.75 10.51 11.42
CA VAL A 191 -19.44 9.85 10.14
C VAL A 191 -18.08 9.20 10.22
N LEU A 192 -17.87 8.17 9.42
CA LEU A 192 -16.53 7.56 9.26
C LEU A 192 -15.61 8.58 8.57
N PRO A 193 -14.50 9.04 9.21
CA PRO A 193 -13.65 10.12 8.70
C PRO A 193 -12.67 9.64 7.62
N PHE A 194 -13.12 8.76 6.72
CA PHE A 194 -12.33 8.19 5.64
C PHE A 194 -13.03 8.36 4.30
N VAL A 195 -12.23 8.68 3.29
CA VAL A 195 -12.63 8.67 1.89
C VAL A 195 -11.91 7.50 1.21
N PHE A 196 -12.69 6.62 0.58
CA PHE A 196 -12.16 5.49 -0.16
C PHE A 196 -12.07 5.87 -1.64
N THR A 197 -10.90 5.64 -2.22
CA THR A 197 -10.64 5.87 -3.64
C THR A 197 -10.27 4.56 -4.29
N HIS A 198 -10.90 4.27 -5.44
CA HIS A 198 -10.70 3.06 -6.21
C HIS A 198 -10.17 3.41 -7.60
N ARG A 199 -9.34 2.53 -8.17
CA ARG A 199 -8.78 2.67 -9.51
C ARG A 199 -9.87 2.63 -10.59
N GLU A 200 -10.89 1.81 -10.35
CA GLU A 200 -12.03 1.59 -11.24
C GLU A 200 -13.29 1.28 -10.44
N ASN A 201 -14.39 1.09 -11.11
CA ASN A 201 -15.65 0.73 -10.44
C ASN A 201 -15.54 -0.64 -9.77
N GLN A 202 -16.04 -0.71 -8.55
CA GLN A 202 -16.15 -1.96 -7.81
C GLN A 202 -17.15 -2.89 -8.51
N LEU A 203 -16.79 -4.16 -8.65
CA LEU A 203 -17.65 -5.18 -9.25
C LEU A 203 -18.22 -6.09 -8.16
N ASP A 204 -17.44 -7.08 -7.72
CA ASP A 204 -17.88 -8.13 -6.79
C ASP A 204 -17.31 -7.97 -5.39
N SER A 205 -16.36 -7.06 -5.22
CA SER A 205 -15.61 -6.84 -3.99
C SER A 205 -15.51 -5.36 -3.69
N PHE A 206 -15.39 -5.02 -2.41
CA PHE A 206 -15.03 -3.66 -2.00
C PHE A 206 -13.65 -3.26 -2.53
N PHE A 207 -12.71 -4.19 -2.53
CA PHE A 207 -11.36 -3.95 -3.02
C PHE A 207 -11.27 -4.18 -4.52
N VAL A 208 -10.50 -3.32 -5.18
CA VAL A 208 -10.20 -3.38 -6.60
C VAL A 208 -8.74 -3.75 -6.79
N ASP A 209 -8.42 -4.53 -7.81
CA ASP A 209 -7.07 -4.97 -8.12
C ASP A 209 -6.16 -3.80 -8.53
N GLY A 210 -4.88 -3.92 -8.21
CA GLY A 210 -3.87 -2.92 -8.48
C GLY A 210 -3.28 -3.00 -9.89
N ALA A 211 -2.05 -2.49 -10.02
CA ALA A 211 -1.27 -2.51 -11.26
C ALA A 211 -0.43 -3.78 -11.40
N ASP A 212 -1.06 -4.93 -11.22
CA ASP A 212 -0.41 -6.24 -11.23
C ASP A 212 0.27 -6.56 -12.55
N ASP A 213 -0.36 -6.20 -13.65
CA ASP A 213 0.15 -6.32 -15.00
C ASP A 213 1.46 -5.54 -15.18
N ILE A 214 1.53 -4.31 -14.68
CA ILE A 214 2.72 -3.46 -14.77
C ILE A 214 3.85 -4.03 -13.89
N VAL A 215 3.53 -4.46 -12.68
CA VAL A 215 4.51 -5.04 -11.75
C VAL A 215 5.04 -6.36 -12.27
N SER A 216 4.17 -7.24 -12.76
CA SER A 216 4.54 -8.51 -13.36
C SER A 216 5.43 -8.31 -14.59
N CYS A 217 5.09 -7.37 -15.46
CA CYS A 217 5.93 -7.03 -16.62
C CYS A 217 7.31 -6.52 -16.19
N ASN A 218 7.36 -5.63 -15.18
CA ASN A 218 8.63 -5.13 -14.63
C ASN A 218 9.49 -6.26 -14.04
N GLU A 219 8.87 -7.19 -13.32
CA GLU A 219 9.53 -8.36 -12.74
C GLU A 219 10.13 -9.24 -13.84
N HIS A 220 9.34 -9.60 -14.87
CA HIS A 220 9.83 -10.41 -15.99
C HIS A 220 10.99 -9.75 -16.75
N VAL A 221 10.92 -8.44 -16.99
CA VAL A 221 12.04 -7.70 -17.61
C VAL A 221 13.30 -7.81 -16.75
N ASN A 222 13.20 -7.62 -15.45
CA ASN A 222 14.34 -7.70 -14.55
C ASN A 222 14.92 -9.12 -14.50
N ILE A 223 14.08 -10.16 -14.47
CA ILE A 223 14.51 -11.57 -14.54
C ILE A 223 15.26 -11.82 -15.85
N THR A 224 14.65 -11.52 -17.00
CA THR A 224 15.24 -11.77 -18.32
C THR A 224 16.58 -11.02 -18.51
N MET A 225 16.67 -9.78 -18.03
CA MET A 225 17.92 -9.01 -18.10
C MET A 225 19.00 -9.58 -17.17
N THR A 226 18.63 -10.14 -16.05
CA THR A 226 19.56 -10.84 -15.15
C THR A 226 20.06 -12.13 -15.82
N GLU A 227 19.18 -12.92 -16.42
CA GLU A 227 19.53 -14.11 -17.20
C GLU A 227 20.48 -13.78 -18.37
N LEU A 228 20.19 -12.70 -19.08
CA LEU A 228 21.04 -12.23 -20.18
C LEU A 228 22.44 -11.85 -19.68
N GLN A 229 22.56 -11.16 -18.57
CA GLN A 229 23.84 -10.82 -17.95
C GLN A 229 24.62 -12.07 -17.55
N LEU A 230 23.97 -13.06 -16.96
CA LEU A 230 24.58 -14.36 -16.63
C LEU A 230 25.06 -15.07 -17.91
N GLY A 231 24.22 -15.17 -18.94
CA GLY A 231 24.56 -15.82 -20.21
C GLY A 231 25.74 -15.15 -20.90
N LEU A 232 25.77 -13.82 -20.97
CA LEU A 232 26.89 -13.07 -21.54
C LEU A 232 28.20 -13.30 -20.77
N ARG A 233 28.13 -13.33 -19.43
CA ARG A 233 29.31 -13.60 -18.60
C ARG A 233 29.88 -14.99 -18.84
N PHE A 234 29.03 -16.00 -18.89
CA PHE A 234 29.48 -17.37 -19.20
C PHE A 234 30.07 -17.49 -20.60
N GLN A 235 29.52 -16.80 -21.61
CA GLN A 235 30.06 -16.79 -22.96
C GLN A 235 31.39 -16.06 -23.05
N MET A 236 31.58 -14.96 -22.33
CA MET A 236 32.85 -14.19 -22.32
C MET A 236 34.00 -14.97 -21.68
N PHE A 237 33.73 -15.88 -20.77
CA PHE A 237 34.72 -16.70 -20.07
C PHE A 237 34.78 -18.15 -20.60
N GLY A 238 33.92 -18.49 -21.57
CA GLY A 238 33.94 -19.79 -22.22
C GLY A 238 35.22 -19.94 -23.06
N GLN A 239 36.17 -20.72 -22.56
CA GLN A 239 37.35 -21.09 -23.39
C GLN A 239 36.89 -22.06 -24.47
N PRO A 240 37.25 -21.84 -25.74
CA PRO A 240 37.01 -22.83 -26.79
C PRO A 240 37.84 -24.08 -26.51
N TYR A 241 37.19 -25.18 -26.21
CA TYR A 241 37.82 -26.50 -26.16
C TYR A 241 38.00 -27.00 -27.58
N VAL A 242 39.23 -27.16 -28.00
CA VAL A 242 39.56 -27.97 -29.18
C VAL A 242 39.90 -29.37 -28.69
N THR A 243 38.98 -30.29 -28.85
CA THR A 243 39.26 -31.73 -28.67
C THR A 243 39.59 -32.35 -30.01
N GLY A 244 40.78 -32.91 -30.13
CA GLY A 244 41.17 -33.75 -31.24
C GLY A 244 42.34 -33.21 -32.04
N LEU A 245 43.54 -33.60 -31.66
CA LEU A 245 44.68 -33.84 -32.51
C LEU A 245 44.99 -35.32 -32.45
#